data_289f820dd409d614ff99e875508e188d
#
_entry.id   289f820dd409d614ff99e875508e188d
#
_cell.length_a   1.000
_cell.length_b   1.000
_cell.length_c   1.000
_cell.angle_alpha   90.00
_cell.angle_beta   90.00
_cell.angle_gamma   90.00
#
_symmetry.space_group_name_H-M   'P 1'
#
loop_
_entity.id
_entity.type
_entity.pdbx_description
1 polymer ?
#
loop_
_entity_poly.entity_id
_entity_poly.type
_entity_poly.pdbx_seq_one_letter_code
_entity_poly.pdbx_strand_id
1 'polypeptide(L)'
;MAVISNTITRADAFSDAWTATWASMATGDTGAPISMVQANDRSIQVTGTFSTSTVTIQGSNDGTNWFTLNSPQGTAATFTAAGLIAIQEHTRYLRPSISGGTGTGLTVVCFMKGQYQ
;
A
#
# COMPACT_ATOMS: atom_id res chain seq x y z
N MET A 1 -4.85 15.56 9.01
CA MET A 1 -3.97 14.86 8.07
C MET A 1 -2.72 14.38 8.79
N ALA A 2 -2.41 13.13 8.69
CA ALA A 2 -1.28 12.54 9.39
C ALA A 2 -0.52 11.58 8.49
N VAL A 3 0.73 11.32 8.83
CA VAL A 3 1.53 10.26 8.22
C VAL A 3 1.51 9.08 9.18
N ILE A 4 0.94 7.98 8.73
CA ILE A 4 0.74 6.79 9.57
C ILE A 4 1.95 5.87 9.40
N SER A 5 2.56 5.52 10.52
CA SER A 5 3.69 4.57 10.52
C SER A 5 3.25 3.19 10.04
N ASN A 6 4.19 2.45 9.50
CA ASN A 6 3.95 1.06 9.13
C ASN A 6 4.74 0.12 10.03
N THR A 7 4.30 -1.13 10.06
CA THR A 7 5.02 -2.22 10.70
C THR A 7 5.40 -3.21 9.60
N ILE A 8 6.70 -3.52 9.50
CA ILE A 8 7.19 -4.46 8.48
C ILE A 8 7.62 -5.73 9.19
N THR A 9 7.04 -6.85 8.78
CA THR A 9 7.31 -8.15 9.38
C THR A 9 7.65 -9.15 8.29
N ARG A 10 8.68 -9.96 8.51
CA ARG A 10 8.98 -11.06 7.61
C ARG A 10 7.87 -12.10 7.70
N ALA A 11 7.44 -12.63 6.55
CA ALA A 11 6.29 -13.55 6.50
C ALA A 11 6.59 -14.86 7.23
N ASP A 12 7.82 -15.37 7.09
CA ASP A 12 8.27 -16.50 7.90
C ASP A 12 9.81 -16.47 7.99
N ALA A 13 10.37 -17.39 8.78
CA ALA A 13 11.77 -17.32 9.19
C ALA A 13 12.77 -17.46 8.02
N PHE A 14 12.38 -18.12 6.94
CA PHE A 14 13.30 -18.46 5.86
C PHE A 14 12.90 -17.91 4.50
N SER A 15 11.82 -17.12 4.44
CA SER A 15 11.35 -16.61 3.18
C SER A 15 11.90 -15.21 2.89
N ASP A 16 11.94 -14.86 1.61
CA ASP A 16 12.25 -13.51 1.15
C ASP A 16 10.93 -12.76 0.92
N ALA A 17 10.06 -12.81 1.91
CA ALA A 17 8.73 -12.21 1.86
C ALA A 17 8.46 -11.42 3.12
N TRP A 18 7.83 -10.26 2.95
CA TRP A 18 7.51 -9.34 4.05
C TRP A 18 6.10 -8.83 3.92
N THR A 19 5.55 -8.43 5.06
CA THR A 19 4.26 -7.77 5.13
C THR A 19 4.46 -6.41 5.78
N ALA A 20 4.01 -5.36 5.10
CA ALA A 20 3.98 -4.01 5.65
C ALA A 20 2.53 -3.64 5.92
N THR A 21 2.25 -3.16 7.13
CA THR A 21 0.88 -2.84 7.55
C THR A 21 0.81 -1.39 8.02
N TRP A 22 -0.15 -0.65 7.46
CA TRP A 22 -0.54 0.68 7.94
C TRP A 22 -1.92 0.51 8.56
N ALA A 23 -2.01 0.67 9.89
CA ALA A 23 -3.25 0.41 10.62
C ALA A 23 -3.95 1.70 11.01
N SER A 24 -5.26 1.65 11.15
CA SER A 24 -6.07 2.73 11.73
C SER A 24 -5.94 4.05 10.99
N MET A 25 -5.93 3.99 9.67
CA MET A 25 -5.89 5.19 8.83
C MET A 25 -7.27 5.81 8.70
N ALA A 26 -7.29 7.11 8.47
CA ALA A 26 -8.53 7.87 8.26
C ALA A 26 -8.35 8.78 7.05
N THR A 27 -9.46 9.37 6.62
CA THR A 27 -9.47 10.33 5.51
C THR A 27 -8.45 11.44 5.76
N GLY A 28 -7.65 11.74 4.75
CA GLY A 28 -6.60 12.75 4.81
C GLY A 28 -5.24 12.20 5.21
N ASP A 29 -5.16 10.95 5.68
CA ASP A 29 -3.90 10.36 6.08
C ASP A 29 -3.14 9.79 4.88
N THR A 30 -1.82 9.81 4.97
CA THR A 30 -0.95 9.06 4.08
C THR A 30 -0.11 8.09 4.91
N GLY A 31 0.26 6.97 4.31
CA GLY A 31 1.15 6.03 4.97
C GLY A 31 2.60 6.46 4.84
N ALA A 32 3.41 6.17 5.84
CA ALA A 32 4.85 6.34 5.72
C ALA A 32 5.35 5.44 4.59
N PRO A 33 6.18 5.94 3.68
CA PRO A 33 6.61 5.14 2.53
C PRO A 33 7.44 3.93 2.93
N ILE A 34 7.27 2.84 2.19
CA ILE A 34 8.17 1.69 2.28
C ILE A 34 9.11 1.70 1.08
N SER A 35 10.29 1.12 1.25
CA SER A 35 11.30 1.09 0.20
C SER A 35 11.97 -0.29 0.08
N MET A 36 11.18 -1.35 0.18
CA MET A 36 11.69 -2.74 0.08
C MET A 36 11.95 -3.09 -1.38
N VAL A 37 13.03 -2.55 -1.92
CA VAL A 37 13.30 -2.66 -3.36
C VAL A 37 13.62 -4.09 -3.79
N GLN A 38 14.10 -4.92 -2.88
CA GLN A 38 14.37 -6.33 -3.19
C GLN A 38 13.09 -7.15 -3.30
N ALA A 39 11.98 -6.63 -2.81
CA ALA A 39 10.69 -7.33 -2.83
C ALA A 39 9.80 -6.69 -3.89
N ASN A 40 9.93 -7.18 -5.12
CA ASN A 40 9.31 -6.55 -6.28
C ASN A 40 7.97 -7.15 -6.70
N ASP A 41 7.54 -8.22 -6.06
CA ASP A 41 6.25 -8.86 -6.34
C ASP A 41 5.32 -8.48 -5.19
N ARG A 42 4.41 -7.54 -5.45
CA ARG A 42 3.63 -6.88 -4.40
C ARG A 42 2.14 -7.01 -4.65
N SER A 43 1.39 -7.20 -3.56
CA SER A 43 -0.06 -7.12 -3.57
C SER A 43 -0.52 -6.28 -2.39
N ILE A 44 -1.69 -5.63 -2.55
CA ILE A 44 -2.24 -4.72 -1.55
C ILE A 44 -3.62 -5.20 -1.14
N GLN A 45 -3.83 -5.30 0.16
CA GLN A 45 -5.13 -5.61 0.75
C GLN A 45 -5.59 -4.42 1.57
N VAL A 46 -6.84 -4.04 1.42
CA VAL A 46 -7.42 -2.92 2.17
C VAL A 46 -8.70 -3.39 2.86
N THR A 47 -8.82 -3.06 4.14
CA THR A 47 -10.03 -3.34 4.93
C THR A 47 -10.36 -2.13 5.79
N GLY A 48 -11.58 -2.08 6.34
CA GLY A 48 -12.00 -1.05 7.26
C GLY A 48 -13.32 -0.41 6.86
N THR A 49 -13.60 0.74 7.45
CA THR A 49 -14.82 1.51 7.18
C THR A 49 -14.50 2.63 6.20
N PHE A 50 -14.98 2.49 4.97
CA PHE A 50 -14.63 3.42 3.89
C PHE A 50 -15.43 4.71 3.95
N SER A 51 -16.74 4.67 4.19
CA SER A 51 -17.63 5.84 4.29
C SER A 51 -17.37 6.83 3.16
N THR A 52 -17.41 6.35 1.92
CA THR A 52 -17.14 7.07 0.67
C THR A 52 -15.70 7.56 0.50
N SER A 53 -14.79 7.13 1.35
CA SER A 53 -13.34 7.41 1.16
C SER A 53 -12.76 6.52 0.07
N THR A 54 -11.66 6.99 -0.53
CA THR A 54 -10.90 6.25 -1.51
C THR A 54 -9.49 6.04 -0.99
N VAL A 55 -9.03 4.78 -1.02
CA VAL A 55 -7.63 4.45 -0.73
C VAL A 55 -6.92 4.34 -2.06
N THR A 56 -5.89 5.13 -2.25
CA THR A 56 -5.06 5.14 -3.46
C THR A 56 -3.67 4.65 -3.12
N ILE A 57 -3.15 3.74 -3.91
CA ILE A 57 -1.78 3.25 -3.72
C ILE A 57 -0.88 4.03 -4.65
N GLN A 58 0.11 4.70 -4.07
CA GLN A 58 1.00 5.59 -4.78
C GLN A 58 2.43 5.06 -4.75
N GLY A 59 3.16 5.35 -5.80
CA GLY A 59 4.57 5.01 -5.89
C GLY A 59 5.40 6.21 -6.31
N SER A 60 6.67 6.18 -5.95
CA SER A 60 7.62 7.23 -6.29
C SER A 60 9.02 6.62 -6.39
N ASN A 61 9.83 7.15 -7.30
CA ASN A 61 11.24 6.76 -7.40
C ASN A 61 12.18 7.76 -6.75
N ASP A 62 11.68 8.96 -6.43
CA ASP A 62 12.49 10.00 -5.79
C ASP A 62 12.02 10.35 -4.38
N GLY A 63 10.86 9.81 -3.96
CA GLY A 63 10.30 10.09 -2.64
C GLY A 63 9.60 11.44 -2.53
N THR A 64 9.51 12.19 -3.61
CA THR A 64 8.92 13.53 -3.63
C THR A 64 7.71 13.60 -4.56
N ASN A 65 7.82 13.03 -5.74
CA ASN A 65 6.74 13.03 -6.72
C ASN A 65 6.02 11.68 -6.70
N TRP A 66 4.73 11.70 -6.43
CA TRP A 66 3.93 10.50 -6.21
C TRP A 66 2.88 10.33 -7.29
N PHE A 67 2.73 9.10 -7.76
CA PHE A 67 1.81 8.75 -8.82
C PHE A 67 0.99 7.53 -8.44
N THR A 68 -0.24 7.46 -8.92
CA THR A 68 -1.10 6.30 -8.69
C THR A 68 -0.54 5.10 -9.45
N LEU A 69 -0.38 3.99 -8.74
CA LEU A 69 0.07 2.73 -9.35
C LEU A 69 -1.11 2.01 -9.98
N ASN A 70 -0.82 0.96 -10.74
CA ASN A 70 -1.83 0.20 -11.47
C ASN A 70 -1.70 -1.29 -11.17
N SER A 71 -2.82 -2.01 -11.39
CA SER A 71 -2.78 -3.46 -11.39
C SER A 71 -2.19 -3.96 -12.72
N PRO A 72 -1.81 -5.25 -12.80
CA PRO A 72 -1.32 -5.80 -14.08
C PRO A 72 -2.33 -5.70 -15.22
N GLN A 73 -3.62 -5.55 -14.93
CA GLN A 73 -4.64 -5.36 -15.95
C GLN A 73 -4.77 -3.90 -16.39
N GLY A 74 -3.98 -3.00 -15.84
CA GLY A 74 -4.02 -1.58 -16.19
C GLY A 74 -5.06 -0.78 -15.43
N THR A 75 -5.69 -1.35 -14.42
CA THR A 75 -6.67 -0.65 -13.58
C THR A 75 -5.95 0.09 -12.45
N ALA A 76 -6.33 1.33 -12.20
CA ALA A 76 -5.73 2.12 -11.13
C ALA A 76 -5.88 1.42 -9.77
N ALA A 77 -4.83 1.47 -8.95
CA ALA A 77 -4.81 0.84 -7.65
C ALA A 77 -5.55 1.71 -6.63
N THR A 78 -6.87 1.78 -6.78
CA THR A 78 -7.74 2.53 -5.88
C THR A 78 -8.80 1.60 -5.31
N PHE A 79 -9.18 1.85 -4.06
CA PHE A 79 -10.16 1.04 -3.35
C PHE A 79 -11.24 1.95 -2.78
N THR A 80 -12.50 1.61 -3.05
CA THR A 80 -13.65 2.25 -2.42
C THR A 80 -14.39 1.27 -1.50
N ALA A 81 -13.91 0.04 -1.43
CA ALA A 81 -14.41 -1.03 -0.58
C ALA A 81 -13.26 -1.99 -0.30
N ALA A 82 -13.44 -2.88 0.66
CA ALA A 82 -12.45 -3.89 0.99
C ALA A 82 -12.08 -4.71 -0.26
N GLY A 83 -10.82 -5.00 -0.43
CA GLY A 83 -10.37 -5.75 -1.59
C GLY A 83 -8.88 -6.03 -1.57
N LEU A 84 -8.41 -6.68 -2.63
CA LEU A 84 -7.02 -7.07 -2.79
C LEU A 84 -6.66 -7.00 -4.27
N ILE A 85 -5.55 -6.34 -4.58
CA ILE A 85 -5.04 -6.31 -5.96
C ILE A 85 -3.51 -6.45 -5.97
N ALA A 86 -2.98 -6.94 -7.09
CA ALA A 86 -1.55 -6.93 -7.35
C ALA A 86 -1.14 -5.56 -7.90
N ILE A 87 0.13 -5.20 -7.73
CA ILE A 87 0.68 -3.93 -8.20
C ILE A 87 1.64 -4.22 -9.34
N GLN A 88 1.42 -3.53 -10.47
CA GLN A 88 2.22 -3.73 -11.69
C GLN A 88 3.58 -3.06 -11.58
N GLU A 89 3.61 -1.79 -11.18
CA GLU A 89 4.85 -1.03 -11.20
C GLU A 89 5.71 -1.33 -9.97
N HIS A 90 6.99 -1.53 -10.20
CA HIS A 90 7.95 -1.69 -9.13
C HIS A 90 8.68 -0.36 -8.91
N THR A 91 8.16 0.45 -8.01
CA THR A 91 8.76 1.74 -7.68
C THR A 91 9.65 1.62 -6.45
N ARG A 92 10.55 2.59 -6.28
CA ARG A 92 11.44 2.59 -5.12
C ARG A 92 10.65 2.75 -3.82
N TYR A 93 9.63 3.60 -3.82
CA TYR A 93 8.79 3.85 -2.65
C TYR A 93 7.35 3.55 -2.97
N LEU A 94 6.62 3.10 -1.97
CA LEU A 94 5.19 2.84 -2.08
C LEU A 94 4.51 3.27 -0.79
N ARG A 95 3.35 3.92 -0.92
CA ARG A 95 2.55 4.33 0.23
C ARG A 95 1.07 4.33 -0.13
N PRO A 96 0.17 4.13 0.87
CA PRO A 96 -1.25 4.40 0.66
C PRO A 96 -1.56 5.86 0.95
N SER A 97 -2.64 6.36 0.34
CA SER A 97 -3.16 7.71 0.59
C SER A 97 -4.68 7.61 0.65
N ILE A 98 -5.27 8.22 1.67
CA ILE A 98 -6.72 8.18 1.88
C ILE A 98 -7.31 9.54 1.57
N SER A 99 -8.31 9.59 0.69
CA SER A 99 -8.95 10.85 0.29
C SER A 99 -10.46 10.72 0.22
N GLY A 100 -11.14 11.85 0.38
CA GLY A 100 -12.61 11.93 0.28
C GLY A 100 -13.30 11.29 1.45
N GLY A 101 -14.61 11.47 1.54
CA GLY A 101 -15.45 10.83 2.53
C GLY A 101 -15.03 11.04 3.98
N THR A 102 -15.41 10.11 4.84
CA THR A 102 -15.10 10.14 6.27
C THR A 102 -14.65 8.77 6.77
N GLY A 103 -13.84 8.06 5.98
CA GLY A 103 -13.37 6.73 6.36
C GLY A 103 -12.54 6.73 7.63
N THR A 104 -12.65 5.66 8.41
CA THR A 104 -11.89 5.46 9.64
C THR A 104 -11.52 4.00 9.79
N GLY A 105 -10.48 3.74 10.58
CA GLY A 105 -10.06 2.38 10.85
C GLY A 105 -9.63 1.62 9.60
N LEU A 106 -9.16 2.33 8.58
CA LEU A 106 -8.71 1.70 7.36
C LEU A 106 -7.34 1.08 7.58
N THR A 107 -7.21 -0.18 7.20
CA THR A 107 -5.95 -0.90 7.33
C THR A 107 -5.50 -1.33 5.94
N VAL A 108 -4.27 -0.95 5.61
CA VAL A 108 -3.66 -1.29 4.33
C VAL A 108 -2.50 -2.24 4.60
N VAL A 109 -2.52 -3.40 3.95
CA VAL A 109 -1.50 -4.42 4.11
C VAL A 109 -0.87 -4.68 2.75
N CYS A 110 0.44 -4.51 2.68
CA CYS A 110 1.21 -4.79 1.47
C CYS A 110 2.03 -6.06 1.70
N PHE A 111 1.72 -7.11 0.97
CA PHE A 111 2.55 -8.31 0.97
C PHE A 111 3.56 -8.19 -0.15
N MET A 112 4.83 -8.42 0.17
CA MET A 112 5.93 -8.27 -0.78
C MET A 112 6.77 -9.52 -0.78
N LYS A 113 7.15 -9.95 -1.98
CA LYS A 113 7.99 -11.12 -2.13
C LYS A 113 9.13 -10.80 -3.09
N GLY A 114 10.35 -11.15 -2.69
CA GLY A 114 11.50 -11.02 -3.55
C GLY A 114 11.61 -12.18 -4.50
N GLN A 115 12.31 -11.94 -5.61
CA GLN A 115 12.67 -12.99 -6.54
C GLN A 115 13.98 -13.60 -6.07
N TYR A 116 13.90 -14.75 -5.48
CA TYR A 116 15.08 -15.40 -4.92
C TYR A 116 15.60 -16.47 -5.87
N GLN A 117 16.89 -16.46 -6.07
CA GLN A 117 17.58 -17.42 -6.95
C GLN A 117 18.17 -18.57 -6.15
#